data_82f15cd50d3be4cd4da5b63e07f3b283
#
_entry.id   82f15cd50d3be4cd4da5b63e07f3b283
#
_cell.length_a   1.000
_cell.length_b   1.000
_cell.length_c   1.000
_cell.angle_alpha   90.00
_cell.angle_beta   90.00
_cell.angle_gamma   90.00
#
_symmetry.space_group_name_H-M   'P 1'
#
loop_
_entity.id
_entity.type
_entity.pdbx_description
1 polymer ?
#
loop_
_entity_poly.entity_id
_entity_poly.type
_entity_poly.pdbx_seq_one_letter_code
_entity_poly.pdbx_strand_id
1 'polypeptide(L)'
;MRILNIVSSNIVQDPRVLKQMETIKDVTDDYKIVGMNNSQATNKRLENLDCNYRLLGSKVDPKNILSKLIKRIRFAIGVIREIKAYKPDVIHANDFDVLLMVYLSNYKKANIVYDAHEIYAKNAFINKVPLISKFVESIEKHIVKHRVNAFVTVSHAAKEYYQSKGYKKEANVITNAPILNDSREFKEIENFKEIVYQGQIVMDRGYEEFIIASSAFKQNAPSFIIRGFGPHEEVIKELISYNSENIRLDKPVEVKELVDKLAESNVGVILTKPVSINFEYTVSNKIFECIHAGLPVILSPVKEHIYLNEKYKFGIVLKEVTPLEIEKAVRKLRDNHDLFNHLRQNAIKASKILNWQIESERLVELYKF
;
A
#
# COMPACT_ATOMS: atom_id res chain seq x y z
N MET A 1 -8.83 -16.57 22.86
CA MET A 1 -7.84 -16.91 21.78
C MET A 1 -6.75 -15.85 21.82
N ARG A 2 -5.49 -16.24 21.97
CA ARG A 2 -4.35 -15.32 22.02
C ARG A 2 -3.81 -15.06 20.60
N ILE A 3 -3.85 -13.82 20.16
CA ILE A 3 -3.33 -13.45 18.85
C ILE A 3 -2.06 -12.62 19.00
N LEU A 4 -1.00 -13.03 18.30
CA LEU A 4 0.27 -12.31 18.21
C LEU A 4 0.47 -11.79 16.80
N ASN A 5 0.34 -10.48 16.59
CA ASN A 5 0.64 -9.83 15.32
C ASN A 5 2.10 -9.34 15.33
N ILE A 6 2.87 -9.67 14.30
CA ILE A 6 4.29 -9.35 14.23
C ILE A 6 4.58 -8.62 12.92
N VAL A 7 5.27 -7.49 13.03
CA VAL A 7 5.72 -6.70 11.88
C VAL A 7 7.18 -6.29 12.03
N SER A 8 7.96 -6.40 10.96
CA SER A 8 9.38 -6.01 10.97
C SER A 8 9.62 -4.51 10.74
N SER A 9 8.56 -3.73 10.63
CA SER A 9 8.56 -2.27 10.55
C SER A 9 8.16 -1.62 11.89
N ASN A 10 8.03 -0.29 11.87
CA ASN A 10 7.47 0.46 12.98
C ASN A 10 5.94 0.41 12.95
N ILE A 11 5.33 -0.09 14.02
CA ILE A 11 3.88 -0.27 14.17
C ILE A 11 3.11 1.02 13.83
N VAL A 12 3.55 2.18 14.36
CA VAL A 12 2.82 3.45 14.23
C VAL A 12 2.93 4.10 12.84
N GLN A 13 3.72 3.51 11.95
CA GLN A 13 3.91 4.02 10.59
C GLN A 13 3.29 3.13 9.52
N ASP A 14 2.76 1.98 9.90
CA ASP A 14 2.15 1.04 8.98
C ASP A 14 0.62 1.14 9.05
N PRO A 15 -0.04 1.84 8.10
CA PRO A 15 -1.48 2.03 8.13
C PRO A 15 -2.27 0.71 8.03
N ARG A 16 -1.70 -0.32 7.38
CA ARG A 16 -2.33 -1.63 7.29
C ARG A 16 -2.33 -2.33 8.64
N VAL A 17 -1.18 -2.33 9.32
CA VAL A 17 -1.03 -2.92 10.64
C VAL A 17 -1.92 -2.22 11.67
N LEU A 18 -2.04 -0.90 11.62
CA LEU A 18 -2.94 -0.15 12.50
C LEU A 18 -4.41 -0.55 12.29
N LYS A 19 -4.85 -0.70 11.03
CA LYS A 19 -6.21 -1.18 10.73
C LYS A 19 -6.42 -2.64 11.12
N GLN A 20 -5.44 -3.51 10.93
CA GLN A 20 -5.48 -4.88 11.42
C GLN A 20 -5.64 -4.93 12.95
N MET A 21 -4.94 -4.06 13.68
CA MET A 21 -5.08 -3.97 15.14
C MET A 21 -6.52 -3.71 15.55
N GLU A 22 -7.16 -2.69 14.97
CA GLU A 22 -8.56 -2.38 15.28
C GLU A 22 -9.49 -3.56 14.97
N THR A 23 -9.27 -4.22 13.83
CA THR A 23 -10.05 -5.41 13.44
C THR A 23 -9.86 -6.59 14.40
N ILE A 24 -8.64 -6.82 14.89
CA ILE A 24 -8.36 -7.97 15.75
C ILE A 24 -8.94 -7.78 17.15
N LYS A 25 -9.09 -6.56 17.63
CA LYS A 25 -9.78 -6.24 18.90
C LYS A 25 -11.22 -6.77 18.92
N ASP A 26 -11.90 -6.77 17.77
CA ASP A 26 -13.25 -7.31 17.65
C ASP A 26 -13.28 -8.86 17.71
N VAL A 27 -12.12 -9.51 17.56
CA VAL A 27 -11.99 -10.97 17.61
C VAL A 27 -11.59 -11.46 18.98
N THR A 28 -10.76 -10.72 19.72
CA THR A 28 -10.25 -11.15 21.03
C THR A 28 -9.68 -9.99 21.85
N ASP A 29 -9.89 -10.07 23.18
CA ASP A 29 -9.25 -9.17 24.16
C ASP A 29 -7.79 -9.54 24.43
N ASP A 30 -7.39 -10.80 24.16
CA ASP A 30 -6.00 -11.27 24.36
C ASP A 30 -5.20 -11.13 23.07
N TYR A 31 -4.83 -9.88 22.79
CA TYR A 31 -4.13 -9.49 21.59
C TYR A 31 -2.83 -8.74 21.91
N LYS A 32 -1.78 -9.07 21.19
CA LYS A 32 -0.49 -8.40 21.30
C LYS A 32 0.13 -8.14 19.93
N ILE A 33 0.72 -6.95 19.80
CA ILE A 33 1.50 -6.60 18.60
C ILE A 33 2.99 -6.45 18.94
N VAL A 34 3.84 -6.97 18.05
CA VAL A 34 5.30 -6.84 18.13
C VAL A 34 5.85 -6.16 16.91
N GLY A 35 6.57 -5.06 17.10
CA GLY A 35 7.20 -4.31 16.03
C GLY A 35 8.66 -4.02 16.28
N MET A 36 9.36 -3.56 15.23
CA MET A 36 10.75 -3.13 15.35
C MET A 36 10.81 -1.70 15.88
N ASN A 37 11.68 -1.47 16.89
CA ASN A 37 11.94 -0.14 17.44
C ASN A 37 12.82 0.68 16.49
N ASN A 38 12.53 1.99 16.36
CA ASN A 38 13.33 2.94 15.60
C ASN A 38 13.19 4.37 16.16
N SER A 39 13.89 5.33 15.59
CA SER A 39 13.88 6.74 16.04
C SER A 39 12.49 7.41 15.95
N GLN A 40 11.61 6.89 15.08
CA GLN A 40 10.28 7.45 14.84
C GLN A 40 9.19 6.89 15.76
N ALA A 41 9.51 5.87 16.56
CA ALA A 41 8.65 5.34 17.62
C ALA A 41 8.65 6.30 18.82
N THR A 42 8.04 7.47 18.68
CA THR A 42 7.93 8.47 19.75
C THR A 42 6.85 8.05 20.74
N ASN A 43 7.04 8.41 22.02
CA ASN A 43 6.06 8.12 23.07
C ASN A 43 4.67 8.66 22.69
N LYS A 44 4.58 9.90 22.19
CA LYS A 44 3.33 10.52 21.74
C LYS A 44 2.54 9.68 20.71
N ARG A 45 3.24 8.99 19.81
CA ARG A 45 2.59 8.12 18.82
C ARG A 45 2.20 6.77 19.40
N LEU A 46 2.99 6.26 20.34
CA LEU A 46 2.77 4.98 20.99
C LEU A 46 1.65 5.04 22.04
N GLU A 47 1.51 6.17 22.75
CA GLU A 47 0.44 6.41 23.73
C GLU A 47 -0.97 6.35 23.10
N ASN A 48 -1.09 6.60 21.80
CA ASN A 48 -2.34 6.49 21.07
C ASN A 48 -2.67 5.05 20.63
N LEU A 49 -1.78 4.07 20.89
CA LEU A 49 -2.04 2.67 20.62
C LEU A 49 -2.82 2.06 21.77
N ASP A 50 -4.11 1.90 21.60
CA ASP A 50 -4.98 1.21 22.57
C ASP A 50 -4.84 -0.32 22.43
N CYS A 51 -3.63 -0.85 22.64
CA CYS A 51 -3.37 -2.29 22.62
C CYS A 51 -2.10 -2.67 23.38
N ASN A 52 -1.97 -3.96 23.71
CA ASN A 52 -0.74 -4.51 24.25
C ASN A 52 0.32 -4.59 23.13
N TYR A 53 1.35 -3.76 23.19
CA TYR A 53 2.42 -3.76 22.19
C TYR A 53 3.80 -3.99 22.81
N ARG A 54 4.72 -4.48 22.00
CA ARG A 54 6.14 -4.58 22.34
C ARG A 54 7.02 -4.15 21.19
N LEU A 55 7.93 -3.21 21.44
CA LEU A 55 8.95 -2.81 20.47
C LEU A 55 10.26 -3.52 20.79
N LEU A 56 10.81 -4.21 19.78
CA LEU A 56 12.05 -4.95 19.89
C LEU A 56 13.18 -4.23 19.18
N GLY A 57 14.38 -4.30 19.75
CA GLY A 57 15.57 -3.68 19.19
C GLY A 57 15.83 -2.25 19.69
N SER A 58 16.86 -1.61 19.15
CA SER A 58 17.28 -0.26 19.54
C SER A 58 16.45 0.82 18.86
N LYS A 59 16.19 1.95 19.57
CA LYS A 59 15.64 3.18 18.98
C LYS A 59 16.59 3.82 17.95
N VAL A 60 17.89 3.54 18.04
CA VAL A 60 18.90 4.13 17.17
C VAL A 60 18.81 3.48 15.78
N ASP A 61 18.71 4.30 14.75
CA ASP A 61 18.71 3.82 13.39
C ASP A 61 20.15 3.44 12.95
N PRO A 62 20.30 2.29 12.29
CA PRO A 62 21.60 1.79 11.92
C PRO A 62 22.22 2.61 10.79
N LYS A 63 23.49 3.01 10.93
CA LYS A 63 24.22 3.84 9.97
C LYS A 63 24.86 3.06 8.83
N ASN A 64 25.14 1.77 9.02
CA ASN A 64 25.83 0.92 8.03
C ASN A 64 25.18 -0.46 7.89
N ILE A 65 25.62 -1.23 6.88
CA ILE A 65 25.05 -2.56 6.56
C ILE A 65 25.19 -3.53 7.72
N LEU A 66 26.33 -3.54 8.41
CA LEU A 66 26.58 -4.47 9.52
C LEU A 66 25.65 -4.17 10.70
N SER A 67 25.48 -2.90 11.05
CA SER A 67 24.56 -2.50 12.12
C SER A 67 23.08 -2.77 11.77
N LYS A 68 22.71 -2.67 10.48
CA LYS A 68 21.39 -3.08 9.98
C LYS A 68 21.17 -4.58 10.18
N LEU A 69 22.18 -5.40 9.82
CA LEU A 69 22.12 -6.84 9.99
C LEU A 69 22.02 -7.24 11.46
N ILE A 70 22.84 -6.67 12.33
CA ILE A 70 22.80 -6.91 13.77
C ILE A 70 21.43 -6.54 14.37
N LYS A 71 20.86 -5.39 13.96
CA LYS A 71 19.52 -4.97 14.40
C LYS A 71 18.47 -6.00 14.00
N ARG A 72 18.50 -6.52 12.77
CA ARG A 72 17.58 -7.56 12.28
C ARG A 72 17.74 -8.89 13.02
N ILE A 73 18.97 -9.34 13.29
CA ILE A 73 19.24 -10.57 14.06
C ILE A 73 18.70 -10.41 15.49
N ARG A 74 18.96 -9.28 16.16
CA ARG A 74 18.43 -9.01 17.50
C ARG A 74 16.91 -9.00 17.52
N PHE A 75 16.29 -8.40 16.50
CA PHE A 75 14.85 -8.41 16.35
C PHE A 75 14.33 -9.85 16.21
N ALA A 76 14.93 -10.67 15.33
CA ALA A 76 14.53 -12.06 15.13
C ALA A 76 14.62 -12.89 16.42
N ILE A 77 15.71 -12.74 17.18
CA ILE A 77 15.87 -13.42 18.48
C ILE A 77 14.78 -12.95 19.46
N GLY A 78 14.47 -11.65 19.47
CA GLY A 78 13.41 -11.07 20.28
C GLY A 78 12.03 -11.63 19.92
N VAL A 79 11.71 -11.72 18.64
CA VAL A 79 10.46 -12.32 18.14
C VAL A 79 10.34 -13.79 18.56
N ILE A 80 11.39 -14.58 18.39
CA ILE A 80 11.38 -16.00 18.79
C ILE A 80 11.14 -16.16 20.30
N ARG A 81 11.78 -15.32 21.13
CA ARG A 81 11.57 -15.31 22.57
C ARG A 81 10.14 -14.91 22.94
N GLU A 82 9.60 -13.91 22.22
CA GLU A 82 8.24 -13.42 22.46
C GLU A 82 7.19 -14.49 22.13
N ILE A 83 7.32 -15.19 21.00
CA ILE A 83 6.42 -16.28 20.63
C ILE A 83 6.40 -17.36 21.71
N LYS A 84 7.58 -17.76 22.22
CA LYS A 84 7.69 -18.79 23.26
C LYS A 84 7.14 -18.34 24.63
N ALA A 85 7.27 -17.06 24.96
CA ALA A 85 6.79 -16.49 26.22
C ALA A 85 5.26 -16.26 26.19
N TYR A 86 4.75 -15.65 25.13
CA TYR A 86 3.33 -15.31 24.98
C TYR A 86 2.47 -16.54 24.71
N LYS A 87 3.02 -17.56 24.02
CA LYS A 87 2.34 -18.82 23.65
C LYS A 87 1.03 -18.55 22.91
N PRO A 88 1.06 -17.89 21.75
CA PRO A 88 -0.13 -17.51 21.00
C PRO A 88 -0.86 -18.76 20.45
N ASP A 89 -2.17 -18.63 20.27
CA ASP A 89 -3.00 -19.59 19.53
C ASP A 89 -2.97 -19.28 18.02
N VAL A 90 -2.81 -17.98 17.67
CA VAL A 90 -2.65 -17.51 16.29
C VAL A 90 -1.47 -16.54 16.20
N ILE A 91 -0.67 -16.68 15.16
CA ILE A 91 0.38 -15.74 14.78
C ILE A 91 0.02 -15.11 13.46
N HIS A 92 -0.13 -13.78 13.43
CA HIS A 92 -0.24 -13.01 12.20
C HIS A 92 1.14 -12.48 11.82
N ALA A 93 1.71 -13.04 10.77
CA ALA A 93 3.05 -12.72 10.29
C ALA A 93 2.97 -11.79 9.08
N ASN A 94 3.35 -10.52 9.27
CA ASN A 94 3.44 -9.55 8.18
C ASN A 94 4.79 -9.67 7.49
N ASP A 95 4.75 -9.97 6.20
CA ASP A 95 5.87 -10.21 5.31
C ASP A 95 6.71 -11.47 5.57
N PHE A 96 7.49 -11.84 4.56
CA PHE A 96 8.26 -13.10 4.56
C PHE A 96 9.34 -13.15 5.63
N ASP A 97 10.00 -12.05 5.94
CA ASP A 97 11.05 -12.04 6.95
C ASP A 97 10.50 -12.38 8.35
N VAL A 98 9.29 -11.90 8.68
CA VAL A 98 8.58 -12.31 9.90
C VAL A 98 8.14 -13.77 9.83
N LEU A 99 7.58 -14.22 8.69
CA LEU A 99 7.19 -15.61 8.49
C LEU A 99 8.37 -16.56 8.70
N LEU A 100 9.56 -16.19 8.21
CA LEU A 100 10.80 -16.96 8.43
C LEU A 100 11.18 -17.03 9.92
N MET A 101 11.04 -15.92 10.66
CA MET A 101 11.29 -15.90 12.11
C MET A 101 10.30 -16.80 12.87
N VAL A 102 9.03 -16.78 12.49
CA VAL A 102 8.00 -17.66 13.04
C VAL A 102 8.33 -19.12 12.76
N TYR A 103 8.74 -19.45 11.54
CA TYR A 103 9.17 -20.80 11.16
C TYR A 103 10.37 -21.28 11.98
N LEU A 104 11.41 -20.43 12.12
CA LEU A 104 12.61 -20.71 12.89
C LEU A 104 12.37 -20.81 14.41
N SER A 105 11.28 -20.22 14.92
CA SER A 105 10.91 -20.38 16.33
C SER A 105 10.57 -21.82 16.71
N ASN A 106 10.27 -22.65 15.72
CA ASN A 106 9.76 -24.02 15.85
C ASN A 106 8.54 -24.17 16.79
N TYR A 107 7.77 -23.09 16.97
CA TYR A 107 6.55 -23.11 17.77
C TYR A 107 5.39 -23.65 16.91
N LYS A 108 4.94 -24.87 17.23
CA LYS A 108 3.99 -25.63 16.39
C LYS A 108 2.54 -25.53 16.87
N LYS A 109 2.27 -24.85 17.99
CA LYS A 109 0.94 -24.82 18.61
C LYS A 109 0.03 -23.72 18.05
N ALA A 110 0.60 -22.74 17.33
CA ALA A 110 -0.17 -21.65 16.75
C ALA A 110 -0.56 -21.93 15.30
N ASN A 111 -1.75 -21.50 14.92
CA ASN A 111 -2.14 -21.27 13.53
C ASN A 111 -1.41 -20.05 13.00
N ILE A 112 -1.00 -20.06 11.73
CA ILE A 112 -0.25 -18.96 11.11
C ILE A 112 -1.08 -18.34 10.00
N VAL A 113 -1.37 -17.04 10.16
CA VAL A 113 -1.84 -16.16 9.10
C VAL A 113 -0.61 -15.46 8.53
N TYR A 114 -0.30 -15.70 7.27
CA TYR A 114 0.80 -15.03 6.57
C TYR A 114 0.24 -13.95 5.67
N ASP A 115 0.58 -12.69 5.92
CA ASP A 115 0.16 -11.51 5.16
C ASP A 115 1.34 -10.95 4.35
N ALA A 116 1.38 -11.25 3.05
CA ALA A 116 2.40 -10.78 2.13
C ALA A 116 2.02 -9.41 1.56
N HIS A 117 2.63 -8.35 2.09
CA HIS A 117 2.39 -6.98 1.64
C HIS A 117 3.04 -6.69 0.27
N GLU A 118 4.07 -7.43 -0.07
CA GLU A 118 4.75 -7.40 -1.37
C GLU A 118 5.22 -8.79 -1.77
N ILE A 119 5.61 -8.98 -3.02
CA ILE A 119 6.28 -10.20 -3.47
C ILE A 119 7.73 -10.14 -2.99
N TYR A 120 7.98 -10.66 -1.79
CA TYR A 120 9.24 -10.46 -1.07
C TYR A 120 10.47 -10.90 -1.84
N ALA A 121 10.40 -12.03 -2.54
CA ALA A 121 11.48 -12.52 -3.40
C ALA A 121 11.80 -11.58 -4.58
N LYS A 122 10.91 -10.63 -4.90
CA LYS A 122 11.04 -9.62 -5.97
C LYS A 122 11.24 -8.20 -5.46
N ASN A 123 11.46 -8.04 -4.18
CA ASN A 123 11.91 -6.79 -3.60
C ASN A 123 13.20 -6.32 -4.26
N ALA A 124 13.33 -5.00 -4.42
CA ALA A 124 14.41 -4.37 -5.22
C ALA A 124 15.83 -4.81 -4.83
N PHE A 125 16.05 -5.15 -3.55
CA PHE A 125 17.35 -5.60 -3.06
C PHE A 125 17.62 -7.10 -3.37
N ILE A 126 16.64 -7.97 -3.10
CA ILE A 126 16.75 -9.42 -3.29
C ILE A 126 16.77 -9.79 -4.78
N ASN A 127 15.97 -9.09 -5.58
CA ASN A 127 15.84 -9.34 -7.01
C ASN A 127 17.13 -9.04 -7.81
N LYS A 128 18.04 -8.22 -7.25
CA LYS A 128 19.36 -7.96 -7.88
C LYS A 128 20.22 -9.23 -8.02
N VAL A 129 19.97 -10.26 -7.20
CA VAL A 129 20.71 -11.52 -7.23
C VAL A 129 19.73 -12.67 -7.50
N PRO A 130 19.59 -13.12 -8.76
CA PRO A 130 18.56 -14.10 -9.17
C PRO A 130 18.58 -15.42 -8.37
N LEU A 131 19.75 -15.90 -7.98
CA LEU A 131 19.90 -17.11 -7.15
C LEU A 131 19.31 -16.91 -5.76
N ILE A 132 19.53 -15.74 -5.13
CA ILE A 132 18.96 -15.42 -3.82
C ILE A 132 17.44 -15.28 -3.94
N SER A 133 16.96 -14.61 -4.98
CA SER A 133 15.52 -14.47 -5.24
C SER A 133 14.83 -15.83 -5.37
N LYS A 134 15.39 -16.76 -6.15
CA LYS A 134 14.87 -18.13 -6.30
C LYS A 134 14.93 -18.92 -5.00
N PHE A 135 15.98 -18.77 -4.22
CA PHE A 135 16.14 -19.44 -2.93
C PHE A 135 15.10 -18.95 -1.92
N VAL A 136 14.92 -17.64 -1.81
CA VAL A 136 13.88 -17.03 -0.95
C VAL A 136 12.49 -17.51 -1.36
N GLU A 137 12.17 -17.48 -2.66
CA GLU A 137 10.90 -17.98 -3.19
C GLU A 137 10.68 -19.47 -2.87
N SER A 138 11.72 -20.29 -2.95
CA SER A 138 11.63 -21.73 -2.61
C SER A 138 11.34 -21.96 -1.14
N ILE A 139 12.02 -21.22 -0.24
CA ILE A 139 11.76 -21.31 1.20
C ILE A 139 10.36 -20.82 1.53
N GLU A 140 9.94 -19.69 0.96
CA GLU A 140 8.60 -19.13 1.17
C GLU A 140 7.52 -20.14 0.77
N LYS A 141 7.64 -20.75 -0.42
CA LYS A 141 6.76 -21.83 -0.89
C LYS A 141 6.69 -22.99 0.06
N HIS A 142 7.86 -23.44 0.55
CA HIS A 142 7.94 -24.55 1.52
C HIS A 142 7.18 -24.21 2.80
N ILE A 143 7.41 -23.02 3.37
CA ILE A 143 6.78 -22.61 4.62
C ILE A 143 5.27 -22.44 4.41
N VAL A 144 4.86 -21.76 3.33
CA VAL A 144 3.44 -21.58 2.98
C VAL A 144 2.72 -22.90 2.85
N LYS A 145 3.33 -23.89 2.18
CA LYS A 145 2.73 -25.22 2.01
C LYS A 145 2.55 -25.97 3.31
N HIS A 146 3.53 -25.93 4.22
CA HIS A 146 3.59 -26.85 5.36
C HIS A 146 3.24 -26.23 6.71
N ARG A 147 3.22 -24.89 6.82
CA ARG A 147 3.07 -24.22 8.11
C ARG A 147 2.01 -23.12 8.15
N VAL A 148 1.69 -22.50 7.01
CA VAL A 148 0.71 -21.43 6.95
C VAL A 148 -0.70 -22.00 6.92
N ASN A 149 -1.60 -21.49 7.77
CA ASN A 149 -3.01 -21.86 7.81
C ASN A 149 -3.84 -20.97 6.88
N ALA A 150 -3.63 -19.67 6.91
CA ALA A 150 -4.22 -18.71 5.98
C ALA A 150 -3.13 -17.89 5.29
N PHE A 151 -3.19 -17.78 3.96
CA PHE A 151 -2.26 -16.97 3.17
C PHE A 151 -3.01 -15.77 2.62
N VAL A 152 -2.47 -14.57 2.86
CA VAL A 152 -3.04 -13.27 2.47
C VAL A 152 -2.08 -12.53 1.56
N THR A 153 -2.62 -11.78 0.61
CA THR A 153 -1.88 -10.83 -0.23
C THR A 153 -2.72 -9.58 -0.52
N VAL A 154 -2.10 -8.55 -1.07
CA VAL A 154 -2.68 -7.20 -1.18
C VAL A 154 -3.42 -6.92 -2.49
N SER A 155 -3.31 -7.81 -3.50
CA SER A 155 -3.87 -7.58 -4.84
C SER A 155 -4.22 -8.89 -5.56
N HIS A 156 -5.14 -8.82 -6.53
CA HIS A 156 -5.51 -9.96 -7.37
C HIS A 156 -4.34 -10.35 -8.27
N ALA A 157 -3.62 -9.37 -8.81
CA ALA A 157 -2.42 -9.64 -9.61
C ALA A 157 -1.34 -10.39 -8.80
N ALA A 158 -1.09 -9.99 -7.54
CA ALA A 158 -0.16 -10.73 -6.68
C ALA A 158 -0.66 -12.16 -6.38
N LYS A 159 -1.96 -12.36 -6.16
CA LYS A 159 -2.56 -13.69 -6.03
C LYS A 159 -2.27 -14.54 -7.26
N GLU A 160 -2.51 -14.03 -8.47
CA GLU A 160 -2.20 -14.72 -9.74
C GLU A 160 -0.71 -15.02 -9.87
N TYR A 161 0.16 -14.08 -9.46
CA TYR A 161 1.60 -14.31 -9.42
C TYR A 161 1.94 -15.54 -8.55
N TYR A 162 1.46 -15.60 -7.32
CA TYR A 162 1.72 -16.72 -6.42
C TYR A 162 1.19 -18.04 -6.99
N GLN A 163 0.01 -18.05 -7.58
CA GLN A 163 -0.55 -19.22 -8.25
C GLN A 163 0.33 -19.67 -9.44
N SER A 164 0.74 -18.74 -10.31
CA SER A 164 1.61 -19.02 -11.47
C SER A 164 2.98 -19.57 -11.06
N LYS A 165 3.46 -19.21 -9.86
CA LYS A 165 4.71 -19.74 -9.30
C LYS A 165 4.54 -21.08 -8.60
N GLY A 166 3.33 -21.65 -8.57
CA GLY A 166 3.06 -22.98 -8.01
C GLY A 166 2.99 -23.02 -6.48
N TYR A 167 2.59 -21.91 -5.84
CA TYR A 167 2.22 -21.93 -4.43
C TYR A 167 0.98 -22.81 -4.25
N LYS A 168 1.04 -23.77 -3.30
CA LYS A 168 -0.02 -24.78 -3.12
C LYS A 168 -1.19 -24.28 -2.30
N LYS A 169 -1.00 -23.22 -1.54
CA LYS A 169 -2.06 -22.56 -0.77
C LYS A 169 -2.50 -21.33 -1.54
N GLU A 170 -3.80 -21.21 -1.75
CA GLU A 170 -4.39 -20.04 -2.41
C GLU A 170 -4.30 -18.82 -1.49
N ALA A 171 -3.91 -17.68 -2.06
CA ALA A 171 -3.87 -16.43 -1.33
C ALA A 171 -5.25 -15.76 -1.30
N ASN A 172 -5.66 -15.30 -0.12
CA ASN A 172 -6.83 -14.44 0.07
C ASN A 172 -6.40 -12.99 -0.22
N VAL A 173 -7.17 -12.29 -1.02
CA VAL A 173 -6.88 -10.87 -1.31
C VAL A 173 -7.56 -10.02 -0.24
N ILE A 174 -6.74 -9.29 0.53
CA ILE A 174 -7.17 -8.26 1.48
C ILE A 174 -6.42 -6.99 1.14
N THR A 175 -7.12 -6.01 0.60
CA THR A 175 -6.51 -4.76 0.16
C THR A 175 -6.26 -3.82 1.34
N ASN A 176 -5.43 -2.79 1.13
CA ASN A 176 -5.20 -1.76 2.14
C ASN A 176 -6.13 -0.54 1.95
N ALA A 177 -7.38 -0.77 1.54
CA ALA A 177 -8.36 0.26 1.30
C ALA A 177 -8.60 1.15 2.55
N PRO A 178 -9.00 2.42 2.40
CA PRO A 178 -9.38 3.29 3.51
C PRO A 178 -10.62 2.78 4.25
N ILE A 179 -10.82 3.30 5.45
CA ILE A 179 -12.10 3.17 6.16
C ILE A 179 -13.13 4.03 5.41
N LEU A 180 -14.28 3.46 5.09
CA LEU A 180 -15.36 4.17 4.42
C LEU A 180 -15.96 5.23 5.36
N ASN A 181 -16.09 6.45 4.88
CA ASN A 181 -16.85 7.49 5.55
C ASN A 181 -18.24 7.59 4.90
N ASP A 182 -19.23 6.93 5.50
CA ASP A 182 -20.61 6.89 5.00
C ASP A 182 -21.30 8.25 5.01
N SER A 183 -20.83 9.19 5.83
CA SER A 183 -21.38 10.55 5.90
C SER A 183 -20.80 11.50 4.83
N ARG A 184 -19.88 11.01 3.98
CA ARG A 184 -19.29 11.86 2.94
C ARG A 184 -20.32 12.20 1.86
N GLU A 185 -20.57 13.48 1.72
CA GLU A 185 -21.35 14.03 0.61
C GLU A 185 -20.45 14.32 -0.59
N PHE A 186 -20.88 13.88 -1.77
CA PHE A 186 -20.20 14.13 -3.03
C PHE A 186 -20.91 15.25 -3.80
N LYS A 187 -20.42 16.47 -3.65
CA LYS A 187 -20.97 17.65 -4.36
C LYS A 187 -20.82 17.49 -5.87
N GLU A 188 -21.73 18.06 -6.63
CA GLU A 188 -21.57 18.17 -8.08
C GLU A 188 -20.32 18.99 -8.42
N ILE A 189 -19.64 18.60 -9.50
CA ILE A 189 -18.45 19.28 -9.99
C ILE A 189 -18.82 20.08 -11.22
N GLU A 190 -18.99 21.37 -11.05
CA GLU A 190 -19.35 22.29 -12.14
C GLU A 190 -18.16 22.61 -13.05
N ASN A 191 -16.96 22.62 -12.52
CA ASN A 191 -15.76 23.06 -13.21
C ASN A 191 -14.59 22.07 -13.06
N PHE A 192 -13.96 21.75 -14.16
CA PHE A 192 -12.74 20.94 -14.20
C PHE A 192 -11.51 21.83 -13.91
N LYS A 193 -11.05 21.86 -12.66
CA LYS A 193 -10.05 22.82 -12.17
C LYS A 193 -8.71 22.20 -11.79
N GLU A 194 -8.71 21.00 -11.20
CA GLU A 194 -7.52 20.45 -10.57
C GLU A 194 -7.34 18.96 -10.85
N ILE A 195 -6.09 18.59 -11.14
CA ILE A 195 -5.64 17.22 -11.32
C ILE A 195 -4.54 16.97 -10.29
N VAL A 196 -4.70 15.95 -9.46
CA VAL A 196 -3.79 15.70 -8.34
C VAL A 196 -3.07 14.37 -8.45
N TYR A 197 -1.75 14.43 -8.27
CA TYR A 197 -0.90 13.26 -8.05
C TYR A 197 -0.38 13.29 -6.60
N GLN A 198 -1.00 12.50 -5.72
CA GLN A 198 -0.67 12.48 -4.30
C GLN A 198 0.16 11.26 -3.93
N GLY A 199 1.16 11.43 -3.07
CA GLY A 199 1.88 10.33 -2.43
C GLY A 199 3.38 10.53 -2.29
N GLN A 200 4.09 9.44 -1.98
CA GLN A 200 5.53 9.47 -1.81
C GLN A 200 6.23 9.74 -3.15
N ILE A 201 7.10 10.76 -3.17
CA ILE A 201 7.85 11.20 -4.35
C ILE A 201 9.12 10.37 -4.47
N VAL A 202 9.04 9.31 -5.28
CA VAL A 202 10.14 8.40 -5.57
C VAL A 202 10.27 8.18 -7.07
N MET A 203 11.41 7.69 -7.51
CA MET A 203 11.66 7.35 -8.91
C MET A 203 10.63 6.34 -9.45
N ASP A 204 10.48 6.29 -10.77
CA ASP A 204 9.62 5.35 -11.50
C ASP A 204 8.11 5.44 -11.16
N ARG A 205 7.69 6.60 -10.68
CA ARG A 205 6.27 6.90 -10.43
C ARG A 205 5.66 7.87 -11.45
N GLY A 206 6.36 8.20 -12.55
CA GLY A 206 5.82 9.02 -13.63
C GLY A 206 5.57 10.49 -13.26
N TYR A 207 6.25 11.01 -12.25
CA TYR A 207 6.14 12.42 -11.87
C TYR A 207 6.69 13.34 -12.96
N GLU A 208 7.79 12.95 -13.58
CA GLU A 208 8.44 13.68 -14.68
C GLU A 208 7.50 13.78 -15.89
N GLU A 209 6.86 12.66 -16.27
CA GLU A 209 5.89 12.63 -17.35
C GLU A 209 4.66 13.47 -17.05
N PHE A 210 4.21 13.49 -15.79
CA PHE A 210 3.09 14.31 -15.34
C PHE A 210 3.41 15.81 -15.42
N ILE A 211 4.62 16.21 -15.04
CA ILE A 211 5.09 17.60 -15.15
C ILE A 211 5.17 18.01 -16.61
N ILE A 212 5.79 17.20 -17.48
CA ILE A 212 5.90 17.52 -18.91
C ILE A 212 4.51 17.60 -19.54
N ALA A 213 3.58 16.70 -19.18
CA ALA A 213 2.21 16.73 -19.69
C ALA A 213 1.49 18.04 -19.34
N SER A 214 1.76 18.64 -18.16
CA SER A 214 1.14 19.91 -17.77
C SER A 214 1.47 21.04 -18.73
N SER A 215 2.65 21.03 -19.34
CA SER A 215 3.11 22.08 -20.29
C SER A 215 2.33 22.11 -21.61
N ALA A 216 1.60 21.03 -21.94
CA ALA A 216 0.72 20.99 -23.11
C ALA A 216 -0.58 21.81 -22.94
N PHE A 217 -0.86 22.25 -21.71
CA PHE A 217 -2.05 23.04 -21.38
C PHE A 217 -1.67 24.52 -21.20
N LYS A 218 -2.31 25.39 -21.97
CA LYS A 218 -2.08 26.86 -21.96
C LYS A 218 -3.28 27.58 -21.34
N GLN A 219 -3.86 28.54 -21.99
CA GLN A 219 -5.00 29.30 -21.50
C GLN A 219 -6.15 28.41 -21.02
N ASN A 220 -6.77 28.76 -19.87
CA ASN A 220 -7.80 27.98 -19.18
C ASN A 220 -7.38 26.54 -18.79
N ALA A 221 -6.08 26.36 -18.52
CA ALA A 221 -5.54 25.09 -18.10
C ALA A 221 -6.04 24.69 -16.70
N PRO A 222 -6.29 23.41 -16.46
CA PRO A 222 -6.46 22.92 -15.09
C PRO A 222 -5.13 23.04 -14.33
N SER A 223 -5.18 23.25 -13.03
CA SER A 223 -4.01 23.16 -12.16
C SER A 223 -3.56 21.72 -12.01
N PHE A 224 -2.29 21.47 -12.22
CA PHE A 224 -1.64 20.20 -11.92
C PHE A 224 -1.02 20.27 -10.53
N ILE A 225 -1.28 19.29 -9.69
CA ILE A 225 -0.81 19.28 -8.31
C ILE A 225 -0.04 18.01 -8.05
N ILE A 226 1.21 18.12 -7.63
CA ILE A 226 1.95 17.06 -6.97
C ILE A 226 1.86 17.33 -5.47
N ARG A 227 1.36 16.37 -4.69
CA ARG A 227 1.25 16.51 -3.23
C ARG A 227 1.96 15.36 -2.55
N GLY A 228 3.02 15.67 -1.81
CA GLY A 228 3.78 14.64 -1.13
C GLY A 228 5.18 15.07 -0.72
N PHE A 229 5.99 14.07 -0.40
CA PHE A 229 7.40 14.22 -0.05
C PHE A 229 8.16 12.95 -0.44
N GLY A 230 9.47 13.04 -0.56
CA GLY A 230 10.28 11.85 -0.83
C GLY A 230 11.68 12.16 -1.31
N PRO A 231 12.51 11.13 -1.48
CA PRO A 231 13.93 11.31 -1.87
C PRO A 231 14.11 11.91 -3.26
N HIS A 232 13.07 11.94 -4.11
CA HIS A 232 13.12 12.50 -5.47
C HIS A 232 12.54 13.93 -5.55
N GLU A 233 12.21 14.54 -4.41
CA GLU A 233 11.51 15.83 -4.32
C GLU A 233 12.30 16.98 -4.94
N GLU A 234 13.62 17.05 -4.74
CA GLU A 234 14.44 18.13 -5.28
C GLU A 234 14.49 18.11 -6.82
N VAL A 235 14.58 16.94 -7.43
CA VAL A 235 14.50 16.78 -8.89
C VAL A 235 13.14 17.26 -9.41
N ILE A 236 12.06 16.94 -8.71
CA ILE A 236 10.70 17.37 -9.08
C ILE A 236 10.54 18.88 -8.97
N LYS A 237 11.08 19.53 -7.93
CA LYS A 237 11.09 21.00 -7.79
C LYS A 237 11.81 21.67 -8.94
N GLU A 238 12.97 21.15 -9.30
CA GLU A 238 13.75 21.66 -10.42
C GLU A 238 12.98 21.53 -11.74
N LEU A 239 12.40 20.37 -12.03
CA LEU A 239 11.60 20.16 -13.23
C LEU A 239 10.37 21.08 -13.31
N ILE A 240 9.67 21.32 -12.20
CA ILE A 240 8.54 22.25 -12.15
C ILE A 240 9.00 23.66 -12.53
N SER A 241 10.16 24.12 -12.04
CA SER A 241 10.65 25.47 -12.31
C SER A 241 10.92 25.75 -13.79
N TYR A 242 11.16 24.73 -14.60
CA TYR A 242 11.46 24.85 -16.04
C TYR A 242 10.28 24.59 -16.97
N ASN A 243 9.17 23.99 -16.48
CA ASN A 243 8.18 23.42 -17.39
C ASN A 243 6.88 24.24 -17.51
N SER A 244 6.20 24.58 -16.42
CA SER A 244 4.86 25.17 -16.54
C SER A 244 4.45 25.94 -15.28
N GLU A 245 3.73 27.07 -15.49
CA GLU A 245 3.13 27.83 -14.40
C GLU A 245 1.86 27.17 -13.81
N ASN A 246 1.30 26.19 -14.52
CA ASN A 246 0.05 25.54 -14.09
C ASN A 246 0.26 24.26 -13.27
N ILE A 247 1.50 23.98 -12.87
CA ILE A 247 1.84 22.87 -11.96
C ILE A 247 2.50 23.39 -10.68
N ARG A 248 2.14 22.78 -9.55
CA ARG A 248 2.75 23.10 -8.26
C ARG A 248 3.02 21.86 -7.42
N LEU A 249 3.97 21.99 -6.49
CA LEU A 249 4.25 21.00 -5.47
C LEU A 249 3.64 21.47 -4.13
N ASP A 250 2.64 20.74 -3.66
CA ASP A 250 2.00 20.96 -2.37
C ASP A 250 2.66 20.11 -1.28
N LYS A 251 2.67 20.62 -0.04
CA LYS A 251 3.12 19.86 1.14
C LYS A 251 2.24 18.63 1.38
N PRO A 252 2.79 17.56 1.96
CA PRO A 252 2.01 16.41 2.38
C PRO A 252 1.00 16.82 3.45
N VAL A 253 -0.12 16.10 3.49
CA VAL A 253 -1.14 16.21 4.55
C VAL A 253 -1.10 14.98 5.46
N GLU A 254 -1.71 15.07 6.64
CA GLU A 254 -1.83 13.93 7.54
C GLU A 254 -2.69 12.82 6.93
N VAL A 255 -2.40 11.57 7.30
CA VAL A 255 -3.09 10.38 6.74
C VAL A 255 -4.61 10.47 6.89
N LYS A 256 -5.11 11.00 8.02
CA LYS A 256 -6.54 11.18 8.28
C LYS A 256 -7.22 12.21 7.37
N GLU A 257 -6.45 13.12 6.77
CA GLU A 257 -6.95 14.22 5.91
C GLU A 257 -6.78 13.92 4.42
N LEU A 258 -6.10 12.80 4.07
CA LEU A 258 -5.74 12.47 2.69
C LEU A 258 -6.96 12.45 1.76
N VAL A 259 -8.02 11.77 2.15
CA VAL A 259 -9.23 11.60 1.31
C VAL A 259 -9.99 12.92 1.20
N ASP A 260 -10.08 13.70 2.29
CA ASP A 260 -10.75 15.00 2.28
C ASP A 260 -10.03 15.99 1.36
N LYS A 261 -8.70 15.99 1.45
CA LYS A 261 -7.87 16.86 0.61
C LYS A 261 -7.87 16.44 -0.86
N LEU A 262 -8.00 15.15 -1.16
CA LEU A 262 -8.18 14.67 -2.53
C LEU A 262 -9.55 15.12 -3.09
N ALA A 263 -10.59 15.11 -2.29
CA ALA A 263 -11.94 15.49 -2.71
C ALA A 263 -12.09 16.97 -3.16
N GLU A 264 -11.09 17.81 -2.88
CA GLU A 264 -11.01 19.18 -3.41
C GLU A 264 -10.61 19.22 -4.89
N SER A 265 -10.07 18.13 -5.45
CA SER A 265 -9.60 18.02 -6.83
C SER A 265 -10.66 17.34 -7.72
N ASN A 266 -10.42 17.30 -9.03
CA ASN A 266 -11.33 16.67 -9.98
C ASN A 266 -10.89 15.27 -10.41
N VAL A 267 -9.59 15.05 -10.58
CA VAL A 267 -9.01 13.81 -11.12
C VAL A 267 -7.80 13.39 -10.28
N GLY A 268 -7.77 12.11 -9.90
CA GLY A 268 -6.59 11.49 -9.32
C GLY A 268 -5.67 10.90 -10.39
N VAL A 269 -4.35 10.90 -10.14
CA VAL A 269 -3.36 10.34 -11.07
C VAL A 269 -2.46 9.36 -10.37
N ILE A 270 -2.22 8.18 -10.98
CA ILE A 270 -1.35 7.13 -10.45
C ILE A 270 -0.55 6.50 -11.59
N LEU A 271 0.72 6.83 -11.70
CA LEU A 271 1.58 6.54 -12.85
C LEU A 271 2.76 5.62 -12.50
N THR A 272 2.50 4.54 -11.79
CA THR A 272 3.53 3.53 -11.49
C THR A 272 4.07 2.92 -12.79
N LYS A 273 5.38 3.02 -13.04
CA LYS A 273 6.03 2.36 -14.20
C LYS A 273 6.29 0.88 -13.86
N PRO A 274 6.07 -0.07 -14.79
CA PRO A 274 6.25 -1.50 -14.53
C PRO A 274 7.73 -1.92 -14.58
N VAL A 275 8.61 -1.19 -13.87
CA VAL A 275 10.06 -1.44 -13.83
C VAL A 275 10.46 -2.59 -12.90
N SER A 276 9.55 -3.06 -12.08
CA SER A 276 9.77 -4.21 -11.20
C SER A 276 8.49 -5.04 -11.07
N ILE A 277 8.67 -6.31 -10.69
CA ILE A 277 7.53 -7.21 -10.46
C ILE A 277 6.62 -6.67 -9.36
N ASN A 278 7.16 -6.10 -8.29
CA ASN A 278 6.33 -5.50 -7.25
C ASN A 278 5.54 -4.29 -7.77
N PHE A 279 6.09 -3.47 -8.65
CA PHE A 279 5.35 -2.36 -9.26
C PHE A 279 4.27 -2.83 -10.24
N GLU A 280 4.47 -3.97 -10.87
CA GLU A 280 3.51 -4.53 -11.83
C GLU A 280 2.35 -5.29 -11.16
N TYR A 281 2.63 -5.98 -10.04
CA TYR A 281 1.69 -6.92 -9.43
C TYR A 281 1.05 -6.46 -8.12
N THR A 282 1.62 -5.48 -7.42
CA THR A 282 1.01 -4.92 -6.21
C THR A 282 0.10 -3.73 -6.52
N VAL A 283 -0.75 -3.38 -5.57
CA VAL A 283 -1.69 -2.27 -5.72
C VAL A 283 -1.15 -1.00 -5.06
N SER A 284 -1.37 0.14 -5.70
CA SER A 284 -1.16 1.43 -5.04
C SER A 284 -2.35 1.80 -4.17
N ASN A 285 -2.13 2.03 -2.87
CA ASN A 285 -3.17 2.51 -1.94
C ASN A 285 -3.87 3.78 -2.43
N LYS A 286 -3.17 4.60 -3.22
CA LYS A 286 -3.68 5.85 -3.78
C LYS A 286 -4.93 5.67 -4.65
N ILE A 287 -5.10 4.49 -5.28
CA ILE A 287 -6.32 4.16 -6.03
C ILE A 287 -7.52 4.22 -5.09
N PHE A 288 -7.41 3.54 -3.95
CA PHE A 288 -8.49 3.49 -2.96
C PHE A 288 -8.75 4.88 -2.36
N GLU A 289 -7.71 5.65 -2.08
CA GLU A 289 -7.84 7.03 -1.58
C GLU A 289 -8.58 7.91 -2.60
N CYS A 290 -8.25 7.83 -3.88
CA CYS A 290 -8.92 8.59 -4.95
C CYS A 290 -10.39 8.20 -5.12
N ILE A 291 -10.72 6.90 -5.16
CA ILE A 291 -12.12 6.48 -5.31
C ILE A 291 -12.97 6.84 -4.07
N HIS A 292 -12.38 6.82 -2.87
CA HIS A 292 -13.04 7.28 -1.65
C HIS A 292 -13.24 8.80 -1.61
N ALA A 293 -12.42 9.55 -2.34
CA ALA A 293 -12.61 10.97 -2.59
C ALA A 293 -13.64 11.26 -3.71
N GLY A 294 -14.15 10.22 -4.37
CA GLY A 294 -15.07 10.34 -5.50
C GLY A 294 -14.39 10.83 -6.78
N LEU A 295 -13.10 10.59 -6.95
CA LEU A 295 -12.34 11.03 -8.12
C LEU A 295 -12.28 9.94 -9.19
N PRO A 296 -12.56 10.24 -10.47
CA PRO A 296 -12.06 9.43 -11.57
C PRO A 296 -10.53 9.44 -11.58
N VAL A 297 -9.91 8.33 -12.04
CA VAL A 297 -8.47 8.15 -11.91
C VAL A 297 -7.81 7.89 -13.26
N ILE A 298 -6.68 8.57 -13.52
CA ILE A 298 -5.78 8.23 -14.63
C ILE A 298 -4.74 7.24 -14.12
N LEU A 299 -4.66 6.07 -14.74
CA LEU A 299 -3.93 4.91 -14.25
C LEU A 299 -2.84 4.46 -15.22
N SER A 300 -1.67 4.12 -14.69
CA SER A 300 -0.67 3.38 -15.47
C SER A 300 -1.13 1.95 -15.81
N PRO A 301 -0.61 1.33 -16.90
CA PRO A 301 -1.05 0.02 -17.37
C PRO A 301 -0.37 -1.14 -16.60
N VAL A 302 -0.39 -1.11 -15.26
CA VAL A 302 0.06 -2.23 -14.43
C VAL A 302 -1.10 -3.18 -14.13
N LYS A 303 -0.83 -4.44 -13.89
CA LYS A 303 -1.83 -5.51 -13.86
C LYS A 303 -3.00 -5.26 -12.90
N GLU A 304 -2.71 -4.85 -11.68
CA GLU A 304 -3.79 -4.60 -10.72
C GLU A 304 -4.62 -3.35 -11.07
N HIS A 305 -4.01 -2.32 -11.68
CA HIS A 305 -4.76 -1.15 -12.15
C HIS A 305 -5.73 -1.53 -13.27
N ILE A 306 -5.26 -2.35 -14.23
CA ILE A 306 -6.08 -2.87 -15.32
C ILE A 306 -7.25 -3.69 -14.73
N TYR A 307 -6.95 -4.68 -13.87
CA TYR A 307 -7.96 -5.52 -13.23
C TYR A 307 -9.04 -4.72 -12.51
N LEU A 308 -8.64 -3.79 -11.64
CA LEU A 308 -9.57 -2.96 -10.88
C LEU A 308 -10.41 -2.07 -11.80
N ASN A 309 -9.80 -1.46 -12.82
CA ASN A 309 -10.53 -0.58 -13.72
C ASN A 309 -11.44 -1.34 -14.69
N GLU A 310 -11.08 -2.52 -15.15
CA GLU A 310 -11.98 -3.37 -15.96
C GLU A 310 -13.23 -3.78 -15.16
N LYS A 311 -13.06 -4.07 -13.88
CA LYS A 311 -14.13 -4.50 -12.98
C LYS A 311 -15.03 -3.35 -12.55
N TYR A 312 -14.48 -2.21 -12.19
CA TYR A 312 -15.20 -1.12 -11.55
C TYR A 312 -15.37 0.13 -12.42
N LYS A 313 -14.61 0.26 -13.50
CA LYS A 313 -14.71 1.32 -14.52
C LYS A 313 -14.69 2.74 -13.96
N PHE A 314 -13.78 3.02 -13.03
CA PHE A 314 -13.68 4.32 -12.34
C PHE A 314 -12.61 5.25 -12.95
N GLY A 315 -11.94 4.87 -14.03
CA GLY A 315 -10.86 5.68 -14.56
C GLY A 315 -10.48 5.38 -16.01
N ILE A 316 -9.36 5.96 -16.42
CA ILE A 316 -8.74 5.74 -17.71
C ILE A 316 -7.39 5.06 -17.49
N VAL A 317 -7.20 3.86 -18.02
CA VAL A 317 -5.90 3.20 -18.05
C VAL A 317 -5.16 3.69 -19.30
N LEU A 318 -3.95 4.24 -19.10
CA LEU A 318 -3.06 4.68 -20.17
C LEU A 318 -2.53 3.46 -20.94
N LYS A 319 -2.17 3.65 -22.21
CA LYS A 319 -1.45 2.63 -22.97
C LYS A 319 -0.02 2.46 -22.47
N GLU A 320 0.61 3.59 -22.12
CA GLU A 320 1.95 3.68 -21.54
C GLU A 320 2.07 4.97 -20.70
N VAL A 321 3.05 5.02 -19.81
CA VAL A 321 3.29 6.21 -18.99
C VAL A 321 4.15 7.19 -19.78
N THR A 322 3.50 8.01 -20.61
CA THR A 322 4.13 9.08 -21.40
C THR A 322 3.39 10.40 -21.25
N PRO A 323 4.06 11.56 -21.41
CA PRO A 323 3.40 12.86 -21.35
C PRO A 323 2.21 12.98 -22.30
N LEU A 324 2.32 12.43 -23.52
CA LEU A 324 1.28 12.47 -24.54
C LEU A 324 0.03 11.69 -24.13
N GLU A 325 0.20 10.49 -23.56
CA GLU A 325 -0.94 9.67 -23.11
C GLU A 325 -1.63 10.30 -21.89
N ILE A 326 -0.87 10.91 -20.99
CA ILE A 326 -1.40 11.68 -19.85
C ILE A 326 -2.21 12.88 -20.35
N GLU A 327 -1.64 13.66 -21.28
CA GLU A 327 -2.33 14.80 -21.91
C GLU A 327 -3.67 14.37 -22.55
N LYS A 328 -3.65 13.31 -23.36
CA LYS A 328 -4.86 12.78 -24.00
C LYS A 328 -5.93 12.37 -22.98
N ALA A 329 -5.54 11.70 -21.91
CA ALA A 329 -6.46 11.28 -20.85
C ALA A 329 -7.08 12.48 -20.13
N VAL A 330 -6.27 13.49 -19.79
CA VAL A 330 -6.73 14.73 -19.17
C VAL A 330 -7.71 15.49 -20.09
N ARG A 331 -7.36 15.69 -21.37
CA ARG A 331 -8.27 16.33 -22.34
C ARG A 331 -9.58 15.57 -22.49
N LYS A 332 -9.52 14.25 -22.56
CA LYS A 332 -10.71 13.39 -22.66
C LYS A 332 -11.65 13.54 -21.48
N LEU A 333 -11.13 13.67 -20.24
CA LEU A 333 -11.94 13.90 -19.05
C LEU A 333 -12.46 15.34 -18.97
N ARG A 334 -11.63 16.32 -19.35
CA ARG A 334 -12.01 17.73 -19.33
C ARG A 334 -13.09 18.05 -20.38
N ASP A 335 -12.94 17.54 -21.59
CA ASP A 335 -13.76 17.93 -22.73
C ASP A 335 -15.02 17.04 -22.89
N ASN A 336 -15.14 15.96 -22.10
CA ASN A 336 -16.30 15.07 -22.09
C ASN A 336 -16.90 14.94 -20.68
N HIS A 337 -17.81 15.83 -20.35
CA HIS A 337 -18.47 15.92 -19.05
C HIS A 337 -19.27 14.64 -18.69
N ASP A 338 -19.92 14.02 -19.67
CA ASP A 338 -20.68 12.77 -19.45
C ASP A 338 -19.75 11.63 -19.04
N LEU A 339 -18.62 11.47 -19.74
CA LEU A 339 -17.61 10.48 -19.40
C LEU A 339 -17.04 10.74 -17.99
N PHE A 340 -16.68 12.01 -17.71
CA PHE A 340 -16.17 12.40 -16.41
C PHE A 340 -17.14 12.02 -15.29
N ASN A 341 -18.41 12.41 -15.42
CA ASN A 341 -19.44 12.10 -14.43
C ASN A 341 -19.69 10.60 -14.29
N HIS A 342 -19.71 9.87 -15.42
CA HIS A 342 -19.87 8.43 -15.40
C HIS A 342 -18.74 7.74 -14.60
N LEU A 343 -17.48 8.07 -14.87
CA LEU A 343 -16.32 7.49 -14.16
C LEU A 343 -16.31 7.90 -12.68
N ARG A 344 -16.69 9.14 -12.37
CA ARG A 344 -16.83 9.63 -11.01
C ARG A 344 -17.90 8.85 -10.23
N GLN A 345 -19.06 8.63 -10.80
CA GLN A 345 -20.11 7.81 -10.16
C GLN A 345 -19.64 6.37 -9.92
N ASN A 346 -18.88 5.82 -10.86
CA ASN A 346 -18.29 4.50 -10.70
C ASN A 346 -17.22 4.48 -9.59
N ALA A 347 -16.42 5.53 -9.44
CA ALA A 347 -15.47 5.66 -8.32
C ALA A 347 -16.20 5.66 -6.97
N ILE A 348 -17.29 6.45 -6.84
CA ILE A 348 -18.12 6.48 -5.64
C ILE A 348 -18.75 5.10 -5.34
N LYS A 349 -19.27 4.41 -6.36
CA LYS A 349 -19.80 3.05 -6.18
C LYS A 349 -18.71 2.06 -5.78
N ALA A 350 -17.52 2.16 -6.38
CA ALA A 350 -16.38 1.30 -6.06
C ALA A 350 -15.90 1.47 -4.62
N SER A 351 -15.90 2.70 -4.07
CA SER A 351 -15.51 2.95 -2.67
C SER A 351 -16.40 2.22 -1.66
N LYS A 352 -17.69 2.03 -1.98
CA LYS A 352 -18.62 1.27 -1.13
C LYS A 352 -18.34 -0.24 -1.08
N ILE A 353 -17.53 -0.74 -2.01
CA ILE A 353 -17.13 -2.16 -2.11
C ILE A 353 -15.67 -2.34 -1.70
N LEU A 354 -14.81 -1.41 -2.09
CA LEU A 354 -13.37 -1.43 -1.82
C LEU A 354 -13.06 -0.55 -0.61
N ASN A 355 -13.40 -1.02 0.59
CA ASN A 355 -13.20 -0.32 1.85
C ASN A 355 -12.74 -1.29 2.96
N TRP A 356 -12.19 -0.72 4.03
CA TRP A 356 -11.64 -1.53 5.11
C TRP A 356 -12.70 -2.30 5.90
N GLN A 357 -13.92 -1.82 6.00
CA GLN A 357 -15.00 -2.54 6.71
C GLN A 357 -15.23 -3.92 6.06
N ILE A 358 -15.32 -3.98 4.73
CA ILE A 358 -15.46 -5.25 4.00
C ILE A 358 -14.18 -6.10 4.09
N GLU A 359 -13.01 -5.48 3.99
CA GLU A 359 -11.74 -6.20 4.11
C GLU A 359 -11.51 -6.73 5.54
N SER A 360 -11.96 -6.01 6.56
CA SER A 360 -11.86 -6.43 7.95
C SER A 360 -12.72 -7.67 8.24
N GLU A 361 -13.94 -7.73 7.71
CA GLU A 361 -14.79 -8.92 7.81
C GLU A 361 -14.11 -10.17 7.22
N ARG A 362 -13.49 -10.02 6.04
CA ARG A 362 -12.71 -11.09 5.40
C ARG A 362 -11.49 -11.48 6.22
N LEU A 363 -10.83 -10.53 6.86
CA LEU A 363 -9.68 -10.79 7.74
C LEU A 363 -10.12 -11.56 8.99
N VAL A 364 -11.23 -11.20 9.60
CA VAL A 364 -11.81 -11.89 10.77
C VAL A 364 -12.11 -13.35 10.44
N GLU A 365 -12.67 -13.64 9.26
CA GLU A 365 -12.93 -15.02 8.84
C GLU A 365 -11.65 -15.90 8.79
N LEU A 366 -10.50 -15.29 8.48
CA LEU A 366 -9.22 -15.99 8.44
C LEU A 366 -8.64 -16.35 9.82
N TYR A 367 -9.24 -15.85 10.90
CA TYR A 367 -8.89 -16.25 12.28
C TYR A 367 -9.78 -17.35 12.84
N LYS A 368 -10.80 -17.80 12.11
CA LYS A 368 -11.69 -18.91 12.49
C LYS A 368 -11.07 -20.23 12.02
N PHE A 369 -10.24 -20.87 12.86
CA PHE A 369 -9.56 -22.13 12.58
C PHE A 369 -10.22 -23.30 13.26
#